data_24d0cf962419fe5d268e1dabed69699e
#
_entry.id   24d0cf962419fe5d268e1dabed69699e
#
_cell.length_a   1.000
_cell.length_b   1.000
_cell.length_c   1.000
_cell.angle_alpha   90.00
_cell.angle_beta   90.00
_cell.angle_gamma   90.00
#
_symmetry.space_group_name_H-M   'P 1'
#
loop_
_entity.id
_entity.type
_entity.pdbx_description
1 polymer ?
#
loop_
_entity_poly.entity_id
_entity_poly.type
_entity_poly.pdbx_seq_one_letter_code
_entity_poly.pdbx_strand_id
1 'polypeptide(L)'
;MHFVEAKSLLSRWNGMNLYRGCVHGCVYCDSRSSCYQFTHPFEDVEVKQNAPQLLESAMRARRKACMISTGSMSDPYQPCEVELCLMRRCLEKIERYGFGASVITKSDLVLRDIELFDRINRKSKSVLQMTLTVSDEGLSRILEPNVCTSAERYAVLREFQRRQIPTVVWLTPLLPFLTDTRENVQCLLDWCFDAGVKGIVCFGAGLTLRDGSREYYYRALDRHFPGLSDQYRKTYANAYEVNSPDHAALMRLFHRECEKHGVLHDPEDCFRYIAAMPAQTAQLSLFDA
;
A
#
# COMPACT_ATOMS: atom_id res chain seq x y z
N MET A 1 -7.59 -9.07 18.74
CA MET A 1 -6.17 -9.25 18.36
C MET A 1 -5.47 -10.14 19.36
N HIS A 2 -4.43 -10.88 18.96
CA HIS A 2 -3.61 -11.72 19.81
C HIS A 2 -2.13 -11.61 19.42
N PHE A 3 -1.24 -11.92 20.37
CA PHE A 3 0.20 -11.82 20.16
C PHE A 3 0.80 -13.16 19.78
N VAL A 4 1.77 -13.14 18.87
CA VAL A 4 2.49 -14.33 18.44
C VAL A 4 4.00 -14.08 18.41
N GLU A 5 4.77 -15.13 18.63
CA GLU A 5 6.21 -15.15 18.42
C GLU A 5 6.50 -15.68 17.01
N ALA A 6 6.98 -14.82 16.12
CA ALA A 6 7.33 -15.23 14.77
C ALA A 6 8.73 -15.89 14.76
N LYS A 7 8.91 -16.87 13.87
CA LYS A 7 10.23 -17.52 13.67
C LYS A 7 11.15 -16.70 12.74
N SER A 8 10.56 -15.96 11.83
CA SER A 8 11.26 -15.07 10.87
C SER A 8 10.37 -13.90 10.49
N LEU A 9 10.96 -12.81 10.02
CA LEU A 9 10.21 -11.61 9.64
C LEU A 9 10.35 -11.30 8.14
N LEU A 10 11.56 -11.27 7.62
CA LEU A 10 11.81 -10.86 6.23
C LEU A 10 11.58 -12.01 5.25
N SER A 11 10.82 -11.73 4.21
CA SER A 11 10.69 -12.60 3.05
C SER A 11 11.97 -12.58 2.19
N ARG A 12 12.03 -13.48 1.19
CA ARG A 12 13.11 -13.50 0.17
C ARG A 12 13.28 -12.14 -0.53
N TRP A 13 12.21 -11.38 -0.68
CA TRP A 13 12.17 -10.08 -1.37
C TRP A 13 12.22 -8.89 -0.39
N ASN A 14 12.69 -9.11 0.84
CA ASN A 14 12.82 -8.09 1.88
C ASN A 14 11.48 -7.48 2.34
N GLY A 15 10.38 -8.16 2.06
CA GLY A 15 9.07 -7.78 2.58
C GLY A 15 8.91 -8.23 4.02
N MET A 16 8.35 -7.38 4.86
CA MET A 16 7.94 -7.74 6.22
C MET A 16 6.46 -7.48 6.44
N ASN A 17 5.80 -8.33 7.22
CA ASN A 17 4.45 -8.08 7.72
C ASN A 17 4.50 -8.20 9.25
N LEU A 18 4.27 -7.07 9.93
CA LEU A 18 4.26 -6.97 11.39
C LEU A 18 3.01 -7.60 11.97
N TYR A 19 1.95 -7.52 11.20
CA TYR A 19 0.61 -8.01 11.52
C TYR A 19 0.16 -9.05 10.50
N ARG A 20 -0.78 -9.89 10.89
CA ARG A 20 -1.53 -10.74 9.98
C ARG A 20 -3.01 -10.58 10.27
N GLY A 21 -3.81 -10.22 9.25
CA GLY A 21 -5.14 -9.69 9.41
C GLY A 21 -5.15 -8.18 9.48
N CYS A 22 -6.34 -7.57 9.34
CA CYS A 22 -6.50 -6.12 9.27
C CYS A 22 -7.92 -5.71 9.66
N VAL A 23 -8.05 -4.64 10.44
CA VAL A 23 -9.34 -4.10 10.89
C VAL A 23 -9.85 -2.92 10.06
N HIS A 24 -9.16 -2.49 9.01
CA HIS A 24 -9.60 -1.38 8.15
C HIS A 24 -10.93 -1.67 7.45
N GLY A 25 -11.29 -2.94 7.28
CA GLY A 25 -12.61 -3.33 6.79
C GLY A 25 -12.85 -3.10 5.29
N CYS A 26 -11.80 -2.85 4.49
CA CYS A 26 -11.94 -2.66 3.04
C CYS A 26 -12.76 -3.78 2.42
N VAL A 27 -13.88 -3.44 1.77
CA VAL A 27 -14.85 -4.43 1.26
C VAL A 27 -14.27 -5.32 0.14
N TYR A 28 -13.27 -4.82 -0.57
CA TYR A 28 -12.60 -5.47 -1.69
C TYR A 28 -11.27 -6.15 -1.32
N CYS A 29 -10.96 -6.31 -0.03
CA CYS A 29 -9.64 -6.76 0.42
C CYS A 29 -9.35 -8.20 -0.01
N ASP A 30 -8.36 -8.39 -0.88
CA ASP A 30 -7.94 -9.71 -1.38
C ASP A 30 -7.25 -10.55 -0.27
N SER A 31 -6.64 -9.92 0.72
CA SER A 31 -5.99 -10.62 1.85
C SER A 31 -6.94 -11.44 2.72
N ARG A 32 -8.28 -11.29 2.53
CA ARG A 32 -9.31 -12.13 3.17
C ARG A 32 -9.49 -13.49 2.49
N SER A 33 -8.85 -13.67 1.35
CA SER A 33 -9.00 -14.87 0.53
C SER A 33 -8.56 -16.13 1.29
N SER A 34 -9.26 -17.23 1.05
CA SER A 34 -8.97 -18.56 1.63
C SER A 34 -7.55 -19.05 1.31
N CYS A 35 -6.95 -18.59 0.23
CA CYS A 35 -5.58 -18.95 -0.14
C CYS A 35 -4.53 -18.51 0.90
N TYR A 36 -4.84 -17.55 1.76
CA TYR A 36 -3.96 -17.12 2.85
C TYR A 36 -4.12 -17.93 4.14
N GLN A 37 -5.03 -18.92 4.16
CA GLN A 37 -5.15 -19.92 5.20
C GLN A 37 -5.29 -19.33 6.63
N PHE A 38 -6.18 -18.34 6.79
CA PHE A 38 -6.52 -17.85 8.12
C PHE A 38 -7.29 -18.92 8.89
N THR A 39 -6.85 -19.22 10.11
CA THR A 39 -7.51 -20.15 11.03
C THR A 39 -8.40 -19.45 12.05
N HIS A 40 -8.46 -18.13 11.99
CA HIS A 40 -9.23 -17.23 12.85
C HIS A 40 -9.86 -16.12 12.00
N PRO A 41 -10.81 -15.33 12.54
CA PRO A 41 -11.36 -14.19 11.82
C PRO A 41 -10.26 -13.23 11.34
N PHE A 42 -10.43 -12.68 10.14
CA PHE A 42 -9.43 -11.77 9.55
C PHE A 42 -9.19 -10.49 10.38
N GLU A 43 -10.21 -10.06 11.12
CA GLU A 43 -10.18 -8.93 12.05
C GLU A 43 -9.54 -9.26 13.41
N ASP A 44 -9.34 -10.53 13.72
CA ASP A 44 -8.54 -10.94 14.89
C ASP A 44 -7.06 -10.92 14.54
N VAL A 45 -6.47 -9.73 14.59
CA VAL A 45 -5.13 -9.45 14.09
C VAL A 45 -4.07 -10.18 14.93
N GLU A 46 -3.24 -11.01 14.27
CA GLU A 46 -2.01 -11.54 14.87
C GLU A 46 -0.94 -10.44 14.91
N VAL A 47 -0.38 -10.20 16.07
CA VAL A 47 0.70 -9.23 16.32
C VAL A 47 2.01 -9.96 16.54
N LYS A 48 2.98 -9.80 15.65
CA LYS A 48 4.32 -10.38 15.79
C LYS A 48 5.16 -9.54 16.76
N GLN A 49 4.99 -9.80 18.06
CA GLN A 49 5.56 -8.95 19.12
C GLN A 49 7.09 -8.88 19.10
N ASN A 50 7.77 -9.92 18.59
CA ASN A 50 9.22 -9.98 18.44
C ASN A 50 9.74 -9.44 17.09
N ALA A 51 8.89 -8.80 16.28
CA ALA A 51 9.27 -8.32 14.94
C ALA A 51 10.49 -7.37 14.95
N PRO A 52 10.63 -6.38 15.86
CA PRO A 52 11.80 -5.51 15.88
C PRO A 52 13.12 -6.25 16.13
N GLN A 53 13.11 -7.28 16.98
CA GLN A 53 14.28 -8.10 17.28
C GLN A 53 14.67 -8.97 16.08
N LEU A 54 13.69 -9.58 15.43
CA LEU A 54 13.91 -10.37 14.22
C LEU A 54 14.44 -9.51 13.09
N LEU A 55 13.89 -8.29 12.91
CA LEU A 55 14.37 -7.34 11.92
C LEU A 55 15.81 -6.94 12.16
N GLU A 56 16.15 -6.59 13.40
CA GLU A 56 17.53 -6.24 13.79
C GLU A 56 18.50 -7.38 13.49
N SER A 57 18.17 -8.60 13.90
CA SER A 57 18.99 -9.78 13.63
C SER A 57 19.19 -10.03 12.14
N ALA A 58 18.12 -9.88 11.35
CA ALA A 58 18.17 -10.04 9.90
C ALA A 58 19.05 -8.97 9.23
N MET A 59 18.98 -7.71 9.68
CA MET A 59 19.80 -6.63 9.13
C MET A 59 21.28 -6.80 9.49
N ARG A 60 21.60 -7.21 10.73
CA ARG A 60 22.99 -7.48 11.16
C ARG A 60 23.65 -8.60 10.34
N ALA A 61 22.87 -9.59 9.92
CA ALA A 61 23.37 -10.70 9.11
C ALA A 61 23.68 -10.33 7.65
N ARG A 62 23.24 -9.15 7.18
CA ARG A 62 23.40 -8.74 5.78
C ARG A 62 24.69 -7.96 5.54
N ARG A 63 25.35 -8.27 4.42
CA ARG A 63 26.56 -7.55 3.99
C ARG A 63 26.27 -6.20 3.34
N LYS A 64 25.08 -6.01 2.77
CA LYS A 64 24.67 -4.79 2.07
C LYS A 64 23.27 -4.36 2.52
N ALA A 65 23.09 -3.07 2.72
CA ALA A 65 21.79 -2.50 2.96
C ALA A 65 20.88 -2.64 1.72
N CYS A 66 19.58 -2.74 1.97
CA CYS A 66 18.56 -2.84 0.93
C CYS A 66 17.29 -2.13 1.37
N MET A 67 16.34 -1.96 0.46
CA MET A 67 14.99 -1.52 0.81
C MET A 67 14.25 -2.63 1.57
N ILE A 68 13.61 -2.28 2.68
CA ILE A 68 12.71 -3.15 3.43
C ILE A 68 11.29 -2.66 3.20
N SER A 69 10.44 -3.53 2.65
CA SER A 69 9.07 -3.18 2.28
C SER A 69 8.07 -3.79 3.26
N THR A 70 6.97 -3.07 3.54
CA THR A 70 5.88 -3.58 4.38
C THR A 70 4.53 -3.06 3.93
N GLY A 71 3.46 -3.71 4.35
CA GLY A 71 2.07 -3.29 4.12
C GLY A 71 1.35 -4.02 3.00
N SER A 72 1.97 -4.97 2.31
CA SER A 72 1.36 -5.67 1.17
C SER A 72 0.21 -6.62 1.55
N MET A 73 0.25 -7.21 2.77
CA MET A 73 -0.74 -8.18 3.23
C MET A 73 -1.62 -7.65 4.35
N SER A 74 -1.10 -6.71 5.11
CA SER A 74 -1.73 -6.16 6.30
C SER A 74 -1.20 -4.75 6.49
N ASP A 75 -2.06 -3.80 6.75
CA ASP A 75 -1.62 -2.42 6.93
C ASP A 75 -0.77 -2.29 8.21
N PRO A 76 0.43 -1.71 8.13
CA PRO A 76 1.30 -1.54 9.30
C PRO A 76 0.85 -0.40 10.23
N TYR A 77 -0.09 0.44 9.79
CA TYR A 77 -0.64 1.56 10.57
C TYR A 77 -2.12 1.35 10.90
N GLN A 78 -2.48 0.11 11.27
CA GLN A 78 -3.79 -0.20 11.82
C GLN A 78 -4.00 0.50 13.18
N PRO A 79 -5.25 0.64 13.66
CA PRO A 79 -5.52 1.30 14.95
C PRO A 79 -4.69 0.80 16.14
N CYS A 80 -4.37 -0.48 16.21
CA CYS A 80 -3.53 -1.05 17.27
C CYS A 80 -2.10 -0.49 17.30
N GLU A 81 -1.63 0.04 16.18
CA GLU A 81 -0.29 0.65 16.07
C GLU A 81 -0.15 1.94 16.89
N VAL A 82 -1.27 2.60 17.24
CA VAL A 82 -1.27 3.78 18.16
C VAL A 82 -0.62 3.43 19.49
N GLU A 83 -0.97 2.27 20.04
CA GLU A 83 -0.46 1.80 21.35
C GLU A 83 0.82 0.96 21.19
N LEU A 84 0.84 0.06 20.21
CA LEU A 84 1.93 -0.92 20.08
C LEU A 84 3.23 -0.29 19.56
N CYS A 85 3.15 0.76 18.75
CA CYS A 85 4.31 1.43 18.14
C CYS A 85 5.30 0.46 17.48
N LEU A 86 4.79 -0.66 16.93
CA LEU A 86 5.63 -1.74 16.40
C LEU A 86 6.33 -1.31 15.11
N MET A 87 5.59 -0.63 14.23
CA MET A 87 6.14 -0.07 12.99
C MET A 87 7.19 1.00 13.29
N ARG A 88 6.90 1.89 14.24
CA ARG A 88 7.86 2.92 14.69
C ARG A 88 9.16 2.30 15.14
N ARG A 89 9.11 1.28 16.01
CA ARG A 89 10.31 0.56 16.50
C ARG A 89 11.09 -0.12 15.36
N CYS A 90 10.39 -0.60 14.34
CA CYS A 90 11.04 -1.16 13.15
C CYS A 90 11.72 -0.07 12.31
N LEU A 91 11.10 1.09 12.11
CA LEU A 91 11.69 2.24 11.40
C LEU A 91 12.94 2.77 12.12
N GLU A 92 12.94 2.84 13.46
CA GLU A 92 14.11 3.20 14.27
C GLU A 92 15.30 2.26 14.03
N LYS A 93 15.04 0.95 13.91
CA LYS A 93 16.05 -0.03 13.54
C LYS A 93 16.55 0.16 12.12
N ILE A 94 15.65 0.35 11.16
CA ILE A 94 15.98 0.61 9.75
C ILE A 94 16.89 1.84 9.64
N GLU A 95 16.53 2.94 10.30
CA GLU A 95 17.35 4.16 10.35
C GLU A 95 18.74 3.89 10.95
N ARG A 96 18.77 3.21 12.11
CA ARG A 96 20.03 2.91 12.83
C ARG A 96 21.02 2.12 11.98
N TYR A 97 20.55 1.14 11.24
CA TYR A 97 21.37 0.25 10.42
C TYR A 97 21.59 0.74 8.98
N GLY A 98 21.05 1.91 8.59
CA GLY A 98 21.24 2.50 7.26
C GLY A 98 20.52 1.76 6.13
N PHE A 99 19.49 0.98 6.45
CA PHE A 99 18.61 0.36 5.45
C PHE A 99 17.60 1.37 4.91
N GLY A 100 16.98 1.07 3.77
CA GLY A 100 15.87 1.84 3.25
C GLY A 100 14.53 1.29 3.72
N ALA A 101 13.51 2.14 3.73
CA ALA A 101 12.14 1.78 4.09
C ALA A 101 11.18 2.06 2.95
N SER A 102 10.29 1.10 2.66
CA SER A 102 9.16 1.29 1.76
C SER A 102 7.90 0.77 2.40
N VAL A 103 6.91 1.64 2.61
CA VAL A 103 5.76 1.33 3.45
C VAL A 103 4.47 1.61 2.69
N ILE A 104 3.64 0.56 2.51
CA ILE A 104 2.27 0.70 1.99
C ILE A 104 1.31 0.89 3.15
N THR A 105 0.45 1.89 3.05
CA THR A 105 -0.64 2.11 4.01
C THR A 105 -1.82 2.84 3.38
N LYS A 106 -2.97 2.76 4.04
CA LYS A 106 -4.15 3.62 3.81
C LYS A 106 -4.37 4.59 4.97
N SER A 107 -3.52 4.57 6.00
CA SER A 107 -3.72 5.29 7.24
C SER A 107 -2.91 6.59 7.27
N ASP A 108 -3.55 7.66 7.74
CA ASP A 108 -2.91 8.93 8.07
C ASP A 108 -2.04 8.87 9.34
N LEU A 109 -2.17 7.81 10.15
CA LEU A 109 -1.31 7.54 11.29
C LEU A 109 0.18 7.48 10.92
N VAL A 110 0.50 7.24 9.66
CA VAL A 110 1.88 7.28 9.15
C VAL A 110 2.56 8.63 9.39
N LEU A 111 1.80 9.72 9.48
CA LEU A 111 2.32 11.06 9.82
C LEU A 111 2.97 11.11 11.19
N ARG A 112 2.56 10.27 12.16
CA ARG A 112 3.23 10.13 13.46
C ARG A 112 4.73 9.87 13.32
N ASP A 113 5.11 9.14 12.29
CA ASP A 113 6.48 8.66 12.08
C ASP A 113 7.22 9.40 10.94
N ILE A 114 6.67 10.50 10.42
CA ILE A 114 7.21 11.22 9.27
C ILE A 114 8.65 11.69 9.48
N GLU A 115 9.03 12.05 10.72
CA GLU A 115 10.40 12.42 11.07
C GLU A 115 11.39 11.24 10.90
N LEU A 116 10.93 10.02 11.17
CA LEU A 116 11.73 8.82 10.91
C LEU A 116 11.90 8.58 9.41
N PHE A 117 10.84 8.73 8.63
CA PHE A 117 10.94 8.66 7.17
C PHE A 117 11.92 9.68 6.62
N ASP A 118 11.89 10.92 7.09
CA ASP A 118 12.82 11.97 6.67
C ASP A 118 14.27 11.60 7.00
N ARG A 119 14.57 11.15 8.23
CA ARG A 119 15.91 10.74 8.61
C ARG A 119 16.41 9.52 7.81
N ILE A 120 15.54 8.53 7.56
CA ILE A 120 15.87 7.39 6.69
C ILE A 120 16.13 7.88 5.28
N ASN A 121 15.30 8.81 4.75
CA ASN A 121 15.44 9.32 3.40
C ASN A 121 16.77 10.06 3.18
N ARG A 122 17.24 10.79 4.18
CA ARG A 122 18.55 11.49 4.12
C ARG A 122 19.74 10.53 4.20
N LYS A 123 19.64 9.43 4.93
CA LYS A 123 20.72 8.45 5.08
C LYS A 123 20.78 7.45 3.94
N SER A 124 19.62 7.04 3.47
CA SER A 124 19.47 6.00 2.48
C SER A 124 18.32 6.33 1.53
N LYS A 125 17.16 5.76 1.76
CA LYS A 125 15.93 6.06 1.01
C LYS A 125 14.72 5.64 1.81
N SER A 126 13.69 6.48 1.82
CA SER A 126 12.36 6.06 2.23
C SER A 126 11.35 6.33 1.12
N VAL A 127 10.33 5.47 1.02
CA VAL A 127 9.22 5.64 0.06
C VAL A 127 7.92 5.35 0.80
N LEU A 128 7.02 6.33 0.82
CA LEU A 128 5.65 6.05 1.22
C LEU A 128 4.88 5.56 0.00
N GLN A 129 4.15 4.46 0.17
CA GLN A 129 3.20 3.96 -0.81
C GLN A 129 1.79 4.15 -0.25
N MET A 130 0.94 4.91 -0.93
CA MET A 130 -0.41 5.23 -0.48
C MET A 130 -1.44 4.71 -1.46
N THR A 131 -2.48 4.03 -0.98
CA THR A 131 -3.56 3.56 -1.85
C THR A 131 -4.62 4.64 -2.00
N LEU A 132 -5.00 4.96 -3.23
CA LEU A 132 -6.13 5.82 -3.58
C LEU A 132 -7.05 5.06 -4.55
N THR A 133 -8.33 4.91 -4.23
CA THR A 133 -9.28 4.12 -5.04
C THR A 133 -10.56 4.86 -5.38
N VAL A 134 -10.90 5.89 -4.61
CA VAL A 134 -12.17 6.62 -4.75
C VAL A 134 -12.01 8.05 -4.29
N SER A 135 -12.45 9.00 -5.11
CA SER A 135 -12.40 10.44 -4.80
C SER A 135 -13.62 10.92 -4.01
N ASP A 136 -14.75 10.25 -4.14
CA ASP A 136 -15.96 10.56 -3.37
C ASP A 136 -15.82 10.11 -1.92
N GLU A 137 -16.00 11.04 -1.00
CA GLU A 137 -15.83 10.79 0.44
C GLU A 137 -16.88 9.85 1.02
N GLY A 138 -18.13 9.98 0.58
CA GLY A 138 -19.23 9.13 1.03
C GLY A 138 -19.01 7.68 0.62
N LEU A 139 -18.63 7.47 -0.64
CA LEU A 139 -18.29 6.17 -1.17
C LEU A 139 -17.03 5.59 -0.51
N SER A 140 -16.02 6.43 -0.22
CA SER A 140 -14.82 6.04 0.51
C SER A 140 -15.15 5.43 1.87
N ARG A 141 -16.02 6.06 2.64
CA ARG A 141 -16.46 5.57 3.97
C ARG A 141 -17.25 4.25 3.90
N ILE A 142 -17.90 3.96 2.78
CA ILE A 142 -18.57 2.67 2.56
C ILE A 142 -17.58 1.58 2.18
N LEU A 143 -16.67 1.89 1.26
CA LEU A 143 -15.71 0.92 0.73
C LEU A 143 -14.56 0.62 1.68
N GLU A 144 -14.18 1.58 2.52
CA GLU A 144 -13.02 1.53 3.43
C GLU A 144 -13.39 2.11 4.81
N PRO A 145 -14.31 1.46 5.56
CA PRO A 145 -15.05 2.08 6.66
C PRO A 145 -14.21 2.48 7.88
N ASN A 146 -13.08 1.83 8.11
CA ASN A 146 -12.29 2.01 9.34
C ASN A 146 -10.91 2.60 9.08
N VAL A 147 -10.79 3.42 8.05
CA VAL A 147 -9.55 4.13 7.71
C VAL A 147 -9.88 5.51 7.13
N CYS A 148 -8.93 6.41 7.12
CA CYS A 148 -9.10 7.75 6.58
C CYS A 148 -9.49 7.73 5.09
N THR A 149 -10.23 8.75 4.65
CA THR A 149 -10.70 8.89 3.26
C THR A 149 -9.55 9.13 2.28
N SER A 150 -9.79 8.97 0.98
CA SER A 150 -8.76 9.27 -0.02
C SER A 150 -8.36 10.77 -0.02
N ALA A 151 -9.26 11.68 0.34
CA ALA A 151 -8.92 13.09 0.48
C ALA A 151 -7.96 13.35 1.65
N GLU A 152 -8.16 12.67 2.77
CA GLU A 152 -7.23 12.72 3.91
C GLU A 152 -5.87 12.09 3.54
N ARG A 153 -5.86 11.00 2.77
CA ARG A 153 -4.62 10.39 2.26
C ARG A 153 -3.87 11.29 1.27
N TYR A 154 -4.60 12.04 0.46
CA TYR A 154 -4.00 13.07 -0.39
C TYR A 154 -3.29 14.14 0.44
N ALA A 155 -3.86 14.58 1.57
CA ALA A 155 -3.19 15.50 2.49
C ALA A 155 -1.89 14.90 3.07
N VAL A 156 -1.87 13.58 3.36
CA VAL A 156 -0.64 12.87 3.76
C VAL A 156 0.42 12.92 2.65
N LEU A 157 0.06 12.65 1.40
CA LEU A 157 0.99 12.73 0.26
C LEU A 157 1.60 14.13 0.13
N ARG A 158 0.78 15.18 0.30
CA ARG A 158 1.24 16.58 0.29
C ARG A 158 2.25 16.88 1.42
N GLU A 159 2.06 16.31 2.60
CA GLU A 159 3.01 16.50 3.71
C GLU A 159 4.33 15.79 3.44
N PHE A 160 4.31 14.59 2.85
CA PHE A 160 5.53 13.89 2.41
C PHE A 160 6.25 14.65 1.30
N GLN A 161 5.52 15.23 0.35
CA GLN A 161 6.07 16.09 -0.70
C GLN A 161 6.82 17.29 -0.12
N ARG A 162 6.23 18.00 0.88
CA ARG A 162 6.85 19.17 1.54
C ARG A 162 8.20 18.83 2.16
N ARG A 163 8.38 17.59 2.61
CA ARG A 163 9.61 17.06 3.18
C ARG A 163 10.52 16.41 2.15
N GLN A 164 10.16 16.47 0.88
CA GLN A 164 10.91 15.84 -0.21
C GLN A 164 11.11 14.33 -0.03
N ILE A 165 10.18 13.66 0.66
CA ILE A 165 10.15 12.21 0.81
C ILE A 165 9.37 11.62 -0.36
N PRO A 166 9.98 10.73 -1.17
CA PRO A 166 9.31 10.14 -2.32
C PRO A 166 8.04 9.38 -1.96
N THR A 167 7.03 9.51 -2.80
CA THR A 167 5.77 8.78 -2.67
C THR A 167 5.42 8.03 -3.94
N VAL A 168 4.74 6.90 -3.81
CA VAL A 168 4.13 6.12 -4.91
C VAL A 168 2.67 5.87 -4.55
N VAL A 169 1.78 6.03 -5.50
CA VAL A 169 0.35 5.76 -5.28
C VAL A 169 -0.04 4.41 -5.89
N TRP A 170 -0.88 3.65 -5.18
CA TRP A 170 -1.57 2.48 -5.68
C TRP A 170 -2.98 2.89 -6.08
N LEU A 171 -3.21 3.06 -7.39
CA LEU A 171 -4.50 3.36 -8.00
C LEU A 171 -5.20 2.03 -8.31
N THR A 172 -5.44 1.23 -7.27
CA THR A 172 -6.00 -0.13 -7.40
C THR A 172 -6.62 -0.59 -6.07
N PRO A 173 -7.77 -1.32 -6.12
CA PRO A 173 -8.57 -1.61 -7.31
C PRO A 173 -9.44 -0.43 -7.76
N LEU A 174 -9.76 -0.38 -9.06
CA LEU A 174 -10.84 0.43 -9.60
C LEU A 174 -12.05 -0.49 -9.77
N LEU A 175 -13.05 -0.31 -8.91
CA LEU A 175 -14.18 -1.24 -8.78
C LEU A 175 -15.19 -1.03 -9.91
N PRO A 176 -15.48 -2.05 -10.75
CA PRO A 176 -16.50 -1.97 -11.78
C PRO A 176 -17.84 -1.48 -11.23
N PHE A 177 -18.48 -0.57 -11.97
CA PHE A 177 -19.77 0.06 -11.65
C PHE A 177 -19.80 0.94 -10.38
N LEU A 178 -18.65 1.15 -9.71
CA LEU A 178 -18.56 1.97 -8.49
C LEU A 178 -17.51 3.07 -8.61
N THR A 179 -16.25 2.70 -8.85
CA THR A 179 -15.14 3.66 -8.88
C THR A 179 -14.43 3.72 -10.23
N ASP A 180 -14.90 2.96 -11.20
CA ASP A 180 -14.41 2.88 -12.58
C ASP A 180 -14.99 3.96 -13.49
N THR A 181 -15.16 5.19 -12.96
CA THR A 181 -15.63 6.34 -13.73
C THR A 181 -14.46 7.22 -14.15
N ARG A 182 -14.61 7.91 -15.29
CA ARG A 182 -13.61 8.86 -15.79
C ARG A 182 -13.34 9.96 -14.78
N GLU A 183 -14.38 10.48 -14.14
CA GLU A 183 -14.34 11.56 -13.16
C GLU A 183 -13.51 11.13 -11.93
N ASN A 184 -13.76 9.91 -11.41
CA ASN A 184 -13.01 9.37 -10.29
C ASN A 184 -11.52 9.22 -10.64
N VAL A 185 -11.22 8.56 -11.77
CA VAL A 185 -9.82 8.33 -12.18
C VAL A 185 -9.10 9.65 -12.42
N GLN A 186 -9.73 10.62 -13.10
CA GLN A 186 -9.12 11.93 -13.35
C GLN A 186 -8.84 12.67 -12.04
N CYS A 187 -9.80 12.75 -11.14
CA CYS A 187 -9.63 13.41 -9.84
C CYS A 187 -8.48 12.81 -9.03
N LEU A 188 -8.38 11.47 -8.97
CA LEU A 188 -7.29 10.79 -8.27
C LEU A 188 -5.93 11.02 -8.94
N LEU A 189 -5.88 11.10 -10.27
CA LEU A 189 -4.66 11.44 -11.01
C LEU A 189 -4.23 12.89 -10.74
N ASP A 190 -5.18 13.83 -10.75
CA ASP A 190 -4.90 15.24 -10.45
C ASP A 190 -4.31 15.41 -9.05
N TRP A 191 -4.82 14.68 -8.05
CA TRP A 191 -4.23 14.63 -6.70
C TRP A 191 -2.81 14.06 -6.70
N CYS A 192 -2.57 13.01 -7.47
CA CYS A 192 -1.23 12.42 -7.59
C CYS A 192 -0.22 13.41 -8.21
N PHE A 193 -0.61 14.10 -9.28
CA PHE A 193 0.26 15.07 -9.96
C PHE A 193 0.54 16.28 -9.08
N ASP A 194 -0.49 16.81 -8.40
CA ASP A 194 -0.33 17.92 -7.46
C ASP A 194 0.55 17.55 -6.26
N ALA A 195 0.44 16.33 -5.75
CA ALA A 195 1.32 15.81 -4.71
C ALA A 195 2.72 15.39 -5.20
N GLY A 196 3.02 15.52 -6.50
CA GLY A 196 4.34 15.24 -7.06
C GLY A 196 4.82 13.80 -6.85
N VAL A 197 3.92 12.82 -6.94
CA VAL A 197 4.26 11.41 -6.73
C VAL A 197 5.27 10.94 -7.77
N LYS A 198 6.16 10.01 -7.40
CA LYS A 198 7.17 9.44 -8.29
C LYS A 198 6.63 8.39 -9.23
N GLY A 199 5.56 7.70 -8.82
CA GLY A 199 4.94 6.67 -9.63
C GLY A 199 3.52 6.36 -9.19
N ILE A 200 2.76 5.78 -10.10
CA ILE A 200 1.40 5.31 -9.86
C ILE A 200 1.30 3.86 -10.33
N VAL A 201 1.08 2.94 -9.39
CA VAL A 201 0.87 1.52 -9.67
C VAL A 201 -0.61 1.29 -9.97
N CYS A 202 -0.91 0.87 -11.19
CA CYS A 202 -2.26 0.48 -11.61
C CYS A 202 -2.16 -0.82 -12.40
N PHE A 203 -2.86 -1.87 -11.97
CA PHE A 203 -2.90 -3.17 -12.67
C PHE A 203 -4.07 -3.27 -13.65
N GLY A 204 -4.81 -2.19 -13.82
CA GLY A 204 -6.00 -2.13 -14.65
C GLY A 204 -7.23 -1.64 -13.89
N ALA A 205 -8.27 -1.27 -14.65
CA ALA A 205 -9.58 -0.94 -14.08
C ALA A 205 -10.35 -2.24 -13.82
N GLY A 206 -10.32 -2.72 -12.59
CA GLY A 206 -10.93 -3.98 -12.16
C GLY A 206 -10.42 -4.44 -10.80
N LEU A 207 -10.81 -5.66 -10.42
CA LEU A 207 -10.33 -6.32 -9.20
C LEU A 207 -10.26 -7.84 -9.41
N THR A 208 -9.59 -8.53 -8.49
CA THR A 208 -9.63 -9.99 -8.39
C THR A 208 -10.64 -10.44 -7.35
N LEU A 209 -11.41 -11.46 -7.68
CA LEU A 209 -12.42 -12.07 -6.80
C LEU A 209 -12.05 -13.53 -6.53
N ARG A 210 -11.25 -13.73 -5.47
CA ARG A 210 -10.89 -15.06 -4.98
C ARG A 210 -11.96 -15.64 -4.06
N ASP A 211 -11.91 -16.93 -3.85
CA ASP A 211 -12.69 -17.61 -2.83
C ASP A 211 -12.48 -16.97 -1.44
N GLY A 212 -13.54 -16.76 -0.68
CA GLY A 212 -13.55 -16.02 0.58
C GLY A 212 -13.65 -14.50 0.43
N SER A 213 -12.79 -13.86 -0.40
CA SER A 213 -12.90 -12.42 -0.65
C SER A 213 -14.10 -12.05 -1.52
N ARG A 214 -14.49 -12.91 -2.47
CA ARG A 214 -15.69 -12.76 -3.31
C ARG A 214 -16.96 -12.67 -2.48
N GLU A 215 -17.15 -13.62 -1.59
CA GLU A 215 -18.33 -13.71 -0.75
C GLU A 215 -18.43 -12.51 0.21
N TYR A 216 -17.29 -12.07 0.72
CA TYR A 216 -17.22 -10.87 1.55
C TYR A 216 -17.60 -9.61 0.77
N TYR A 217 -17.06 -9.46 -0.44
CA TYR A 217 -17.36 -8.35 -1.33
C TYR A 217 -18.83 -8.30 -1.72
N TYR A 218 -19.39 -9.44 -2.15
CA TYR A 218 -20.80 -9.49 -2.57
C TYR A 218 -21.76 -9.20 -1.42
N ARG A 219 -21.47 -9.67 -0.18
CA ARG A 219 -22.25 -9.28 1.00
C ARG A 219 -22.23 -7.77 1.26
N ALA A 220 -21.10 -7.12 1.02
CA ALA A 220 -21.00 -5.67 1.13
C ALA A 220 -21.81 -4.96 0.02
N LEU A 221 -21.77 -5.47 -1.23
CA LEU A 221 -22.60 -4.95 -2.32
C LEU A 221 -24.08 -5.10 -2.01
N ASP A 222 -24.54 -6.27 -1.55
CA ASP A 222 -25.94 -6.50 -1.18
C ASP A 222 -26.43 -5.54 -0.10
N ARG A 223 -25.55 -5.18 0.85
CA ARG A 223 -25.87 -4.27 1.95
C ARG A 223 -25.97 -2.81 1.53
N HIS A 224 -25.05 -2.34 0.69
CA HIS A 224 -24.85 -0.91 0.42
C HIS A 224 -25.29 -0.49 -0.97
N PHE A 225 -25.39 -1.42 -1.93
CA PHE A 225 -25.69 -1.17 -3.35
C PHE A 225 -26.69 -2.20 -3.90
N PRO A 226 -27.98 -2.11 -3.52
CA PRO A 226 -28.99 -3.10 -3.89
C PRO A 226 -28.99 -3.41 -5.39
N GLY A 227 -28.92 -4.70 -5.75
CA GLY A 227 -28.92 -5.19 -7.13
C GLY A 227 -27.55 -5.23 -7.82
N LEU A 228 -26.52 -4.60 -7.22
CA LEU A 228 -25.18 -4.55 -7.84
C LEU A 228 -24.48 -5.92 -7.83
N SER A 229 -24.63 -6.71 -6.77
CA SER A 229 -24.09 -8.06 -6.74
C SER A 229 -24.68 -8.95 -7.84
N ASP A 230 -25.97 -8.80 -8.16
CA ASP A 230 -26.61 -9.53 -9.26
C ASP A 230 -26.06 -9.08 -10.62
N GLN A 231 -25.79 -7.77 -10.78
CA GLN A 231 -25.11 -7.24 -11.96
C GLN A 231 -23.71 -7.86 -12.13
N TYR A 232 -22.93 -7.94 -11.05
CA TYR A 232 -21.62 -8.64 -11.06
C TYR A 232 -21.75 -10.09 -11.48
N ARG A 233 -22.70 -10.85 -10.90
CA ARG A 233 -22.94 -12.26 -11.25
C ARG A 233 -23.33 -12.44 -12.71
N LYS A 234 -24.17 -11.55 -13.23
CA LYS A 234 -24.60 -11.58 -14.66
C LYS A 234 -23.43 -11.24 -15.60
N THR A 235 -22.61 -10.25 -15.24
CA THR A 235 -21.54 -9.77 -16.11
C THR A 235 -20.32 -10.68 -16.07
N TYR A 236 -19.93 -11.15 -14.90
CA TYR A 236 -18.64 -11.82 -14.69
C TYR A 236 -18.74 -13.29 -14.29
N ALA A 237 -19.96 -13.79 -13.98
CA ALA A 237 -20.16 -15.17 -13.49
C ALA A 237 -19.15 -15.50 -12.34
N ASN A 238 -18.30 -16.51 -12.55
CA ASN A 238 -17.28 -16.94 -11.59
C ASN A 238 -15.86 -16.52 -12.00
N ALA A 239 -15.72 -15.52 -12.87
CA ALA A 239 -14.41 -15.06 -13.30
C ALA A 239 -13.54 -14.62 -12.10
N TYR A 240 -12.27 -15.01 -12.14
CA TYR A 240 -11.28 -14.63 -11.14
C TYR A 240 -10.93 -13.14 -11.25
N GLU A 241 -10.67 -12.67 -12.46
CA GLU A 241 -10.43 -11.26 -12.76
C GLU A 241 -11.71 -10.64 -13.34
N VAL A 242 -12.12 -9.52 -12.79
CA VAL A 242 -13.29 -8.77 -13.24
C VAL A 242 -12.86 -7.37 -13.62
N ASN A 243 -12.88 -7.09 -14.92
CA ASN A 243 -12.50 -5.81 -15.47
C ASN A 243 -13.73 -4.93 -15.71
N SER A 244 -13.56 -3.63 -15.54
CA SER A 244 -14.55 -2.63 -15.91
C SER A 244 -14.97 -2.78 -17.39
N PRO A 245 -16.24 -2.61 -17.74
CA PRO A 245 -16.65 -2.45 -19.13
C PRO A 245 -15.89 -1.34 -19.86
N ASP A 246 -15.50 -0.28 -19.14
CA ASP A 246 -14.74 0.86 -19.67
C ASP A 246 -13.23 0.73 -19.50
N HIS A 247 -12.73 -0.45 -19.15
CA HIS A 247 -11.30 -0.73 -18.87
C HIS A 247 -10.36 -0.09 -19.90
N ALA A 248 -10.59 -0.33 -21.18
CA ALA A 248 -9.71 0.18 -22.24
C ALA A 248 -9.68 1.71 -22.31
N ALA A 249 -10.81 2.36 -22.07
CA ALA A 249 -10.91 3.83 -22.09
C ALA A 249 -10.22 4.43 -20.86
N LEU A 250 -10.42 3.84 -19.69
CA LEU A 250 -9.80 4.29 -18.44
C LEU A 250 -8.29 4.10 -18.46
N MET A 251 -7.80 2.98 -19.00
CA MET A 251 -6.36 2.75 -19.11
C MET A 251 -5.71 3.68 -20.14
N ARG A 252 -6.37 4.01 -21.26
CA ARG A 252 -5.88 5.05 -22.16
C ARG A 252 -5.80 6.42 -21.49
N LEU A 253 -6.80 6.78 -20.67
CA LEU A 253 -6.76 8.01 -19.88
C LEU A 253 -5.57 8.00 -18.92
N PHE A 254 -5.43 6.93 -18.14
CA PHE A 254 -4.36 6.74 -17.16
C PHE A 254 -2.95 6.90 -17.78
N HIS A 255 -2.65 6.14 -18.84
CA HIS A 255 -1.35 6.19 -19.50
C HIS A 255 -1.06 7.57 -20.07
N ARG A 256 -2.00 8.17 -20.82
CA ARG A 256 -1.84 9.50 -21.41
C ARG A 256 -1.55 10.58 -20.36
N GLU A 257 -2.30 10.60 -19.27
CA GLU A 257 -2.10 11.61 -18.23
C GLU A 257 -0.77 11.39 -17.48
N CYS A 258 -0.38 10.14 -17.19
CA CYS A 258 0.91 9.85 -16.57
C CYS A 258 2.10 10.22 -17.48
N GLU A 259 2.02 9.92 -18.77
CA GLU A 259 3.03 10.33 -19.76
C GLU A 259 3.18 11.84 -19.82
N LYS A 260 2.06 12.56 -19.91
CA LYS A 260 2.03 14.03 -19.95
C LYS A 260 2.70 14.67 -18.74
N HIS A 261 2.57 14.07 -17.56
CA HIS A 261 3.14 14.56 -16.31
C HIS A 261 4.51 13.95 -15.96
N GLY A 262 5.03 13.01 -16.78
CA GLY A 262 6.33 12.37 -16.57
C GLY A 262 6.38 11.50 -15.31
N VAL A 263 5.25 10.90 -14.91
CA VAL A 263 5.14 10.04 -13.73
C VAL A 263 5.33 8.58 -14.14
N LEU A 264 6.10 7.81 -13.39
CA LEU A 264 6.24 6.36 -13.61
C LEU A 264 4.85 5.70 -13.48
N HIS A 265 4.48 4.89 -14.46
CA HIS A 265 3.15 4.27 -14.51
C HIS A 265 3.15 2.84 -15.06
N ASP A 266 4.32 2.33 -15.42
CA ASP A 266 4.52 0.90 -15.58
C ASP A 266 4.78 0.27 -14.21
N PRO A 267 4.05 -0.80 -13.82
CA PRO A 267 4.22 -1.42 -12.50
C PRO A 267 5.65 -1.92 -12.23
N GLU A 268 6.34 -2.46 -13.25
CA GLU A 268 7.71 -2.96 -13.08
C GLU A 268 8.69 -1.81 -12.81
N ASP A 269 8.54 -0.69 -13.52
CA ASP A 269 9.34 0.52 -13.29
C ASP A 269 9.10 1.12 -11.92
N CYS A 270 7.84 1.17 -11.47
CA CYS A 270 7.48 1.59 -10.12
C CYS A 270 8.13 0.67 -9.07
N PHE A 271 8.05 -0.65 -9.23
CA PHE A 271 8.68 -1.59 -8.30
C PHE A 271 10.20 -1.53 -8.34
N ARG A 272 10.80 -1.33 -9.50
CA ARG A 272 12.23 -1.12 -9.64
C ARG A 272 12.65 0.15 -8.90
N TYR A 273 11.90 1.24 -9.05
CA TYR A 273 12.14 2.48 -8.31
C TYR A 273 12.04 2.26 -6.79
N ILE A 274 10.98 1.57 -6.32
CA ILE A 274 10.76 1.30 -4.88
C ILE A 274 11.89 0.44 -4.30
N ALA A 275 12.36 -0.57 -5.05
CA ALA A 275 13.37 -1.52 -4.57
C ALA A 275 14.81 -0.99 -4.66
N ALA A 276 15.07 0.00 -5.50
CA ALA A 276 16.41 0.53 -5.73
C ALA A 276 16.90 1.36 -4.53
N MET A 277 18.06 1.01 -4.00
CA MET A 277 18.82 1.86 -3.10
C MET A 277 19.57 2.96 -3.90
N PRO A 278 19.77 4.16 -3.34
CA PRO A 278 20.66 5.14 -3.96
C PRO A 278 22.06 4.54 -4.20
N ALA A 279 22.70 4.93 -5.29
CA ALA A 279 24.10 4.61 -5.46
C ALA A 279 24.87 5.19 -4.26
N GLN A 280 25.61 4.35 -3.54
CA GLN A 280 26.54 4.87 -2.54
C GLN A 280 27.51 5.77 -3.27
N THR A 281 27.55 7.06 -2.96
CA THR A 281 28.66 7.92 -3.34
C THR A 281 29.91 7.23 -2.84
N ALA A 282 30.77 6.83 -3.77
CA ALA A 282 32.08 6.27 -3.42
C ALA A 282 32.73 7.29 -2.50
N GLN A 283 33.03 6.89 -1.26
CA GLN A 283 33.85 7.69 -0.39
C GLN A 283 35.19 7.79 -1.12
N LEU A 284 35.50 8.98 -1.65
CA LEU A 284 36.79 9.22 -2.23
C LEU A 284 37.81 8.86 -1.14
N SER A 285 38.65 7.88 -1.43
CA SER A 285 39.74 7.51 -0.56
C SER A 285 40.62 8.77 -0.40
N LEU A 286 41.01 9.07 0.84
CA LEU A 286 41.96 10.14 1.13
C LEU A 286 43.34 9.92 0.43
N PHE A 287 43.49 8.80 -0.28
CA PHE A 287 44.68 8.39 -1.02
C PHE A 287 44.54 8.49 -2.54
N ASP A 288 43.45 9.02 -3.06
CA ASP A 288 43.26 9.29 -4.50
C ASP A 288 43.52 10.75 -4.87
N ALA A 289 44.35 11.47 -4.10
CA ALA A 289 44.82 12.83 -4.36
C ALA A 289 46.32 12.84 -4.66
#